data_72a0b7afa55c4e8f71ec1d86beda613a
#
_entry.id   72a0b7afa55c4e8f71ec1d86beda613a
#
_cell.length_a   1.000
_cell.length_b   1.000
_cell.length_c   1.000
_cell.angle_alpha   90.00
_cell.angle_beta   90.00
_cell.angle_gamma   90.00
#
_symmetry.space_group_name_H-M   'P 1'
#
loop_
_entity.id
_entity.type
_entity.pdbx_description
1 polymer ?
#
loop_
_entity_poly.entity_id
_entity_poly.type
_entity_poly.pdbx_seq_one_letter_code
_entity_poly.pdbx_strand_id
1 'polypeptide(L)'
;MITKGSDIVGDLHLKAEVCVIGSGAGGAVVAKELAEAGRDVVVLEQGGYYTKNDFTQREDEMMPLLYEDMGQRATIDQSILILQGRTVGGSTVHNLCYCFRTPAPILEKCSTRG
;
A
#
# COMPACT_ATOMS: atom_id res chain seq x y z
N MET A 1 -13.48 10.23 2.67
CA MET A 1 -13.03 11.39 1.84
C MET A 1 -11.57 11.17 1.48
N ILE A 2 -11.16 11.43 0.24
CA ILE A 2 -9.75 11.37 -0.19
C ILE A 2 -9.31 12.79 -0.49
N THR A 3 -8.22 13.23 0.12
CA THR A 3 -7.57 14.51 -0.14
C THR A 3 -6.24 14.23 -0.83
N LYS A 4 -6.05 14.77 -2.03
CA LYS A 4 -4.77 14.63 -2.75
C LYS A 4 -3.77 15.66 -2.23
N GLY A 5 -2.50 15.30 -2.17
CA GLY A 5 -1.44 16.23 -1.77
C GLY A 5 -1.37 17.48 -2.64
N SER A 6 -1.70 17.37 -3.94
CA SER A 6 -1.81 18.49 -4.88
C SER A 6 -2.89 19.52 -4.50
N ASP A 7 -3.89 19.11 -3.74
CA ASP A 7 -5.04 19.96 -3.39
C ASP A 7 -4.80 20.70 -2.06
N ILE A 8 -3.68 20.40 -1.38
CA ILE A 8 -3.31 21.02 -0.11
C ILE A 8 -2.49 22.28 -0.38
N VAL A 9 -3.00 23.43 0.05
CA VAL A 9 -2.30 24.72 -0.01
C VAL A 9 -1.86 25.10 1.40
N GLY A 10 -0.55 25.10 1.64
CA GLY A 10 0.02 25.33 2.96
C GLY A 10 0.00 24.10 3.87
N ASP A 11 0.04 24.31 5.17
CA ASP A 11 0.05 23.24 6.17
C ASP A 11 -1.36 22.70 6.42
N LEU A 12 -1.50 21.38 6.46
CA LEU A 12 -2.74 20.69 6.81
C LEU A 12 -2.62 20.09 8.23
N HIS A 13 -3.43 20.58 9.15
CA HIS A 13 -3.53 20.04 10.50
C HIS A 13 -4.80 19.20 10.64
N LEU A 14 -4.64 17.91 10.85
CA LEU A 14 -5.73 16.97 11.10
C LEU A 14 -5.66 16.47 12.53
N LYS A 15 -6.83 16.20 13.11
CA LYS A 15 -6.95 15.53 14.41
C LYS A 15 -7.78 14.27 14.21
N ALA A 16 -7.23 13.15 14.62
CA ALA A 16 -7.89 11.85 14.58
C ALA A 16 -7.47 11.02 15.80
N GLU A 17 -8.26 9.99 16.13
CA GLU A 17 -7.90 9.06 17.21
C GLU A 17 -6.76 8.14 16.79
N VAL A 18 -6.76 7.74 15.50
CA VAL A 18 -5.76 6.82 14.93
C VAL A 18 -5.25 7.34 13.60
N CYS A 19 -3.93 7.31 13.44
CA CYS A 19 -3.26 7.58 12.18
C CYS A 19 -2.63 6.29 11.65
N VAL A 20 -3.08 5.82 10.49
CA VAL A 20 -2.53 4.67 9.78
C VAL A 20 -1.60 5.17 8.68
N ILE A 21 -0.36 4.72 8.70
CA ILE A 21 0.65 5.07 7.70
C ILE A 21 0.74 3.96 6.65
N GLY A 22 0.35 4.28 5.43
CA GLY A 22 0.26 3.36 4.30
C GLY A 22 -1.11 2.70 4.17
N SER A 23 -1.63 2.65 2.95
CA SER A 23 -2.92 2.05 2.60
C SER A 23 -2.80 0.69 1.92
N GLY A 24 -1.63 0.04 1.99
CA GLY A 24 -1.41 -1.30 1.45
C GLY A 24 -2.19 -2.38 2.20
N ALA A 25 -1.90 -3.65 1.90
CA ALA A 25 -2.63 -4.83 2.40
C ALA A 25 -2.83 -4.83 3.93
N GLY A 26 -1.81 -4.47 4.71
CA GLY A 26 -1.92 -4.40 6.17
C GLY A 26 -2.68 -3.17 6.66
N GLY A 27 -2.28 -1.98 6.19
CA GLY A 27 -2.88 -0.72 6.64
C GLY A 27 -4.35 -0.58 6.29
N ALA A 28 -4.76 -1.04 5.11
CA ALA A 28 -6.17 -1.00 4.69
C ALA A 28 -7.06 -1.86 5.60
N VAL A 29 -6.61 -3.04 6.01
CA VAL A 29 -7.35 -3.92 6.92
C VAL A 29 -7.49 -3.28 8.30
N VAL A 30 -6.39 -2.77 8.87
CA VAL A 30 -6.42 -2.09 10.17
C VAL A 30 -7.33 -0.87 10.13
N ALA A 31 -7.21 -0.04 9.09
CA ALA A 31 -8.04 1.16 8.95
C ALA A 31 -9.54 0.81 8.85
N LYS A 32 -9.87 -0.25 8.11
CA LYS A 32 -11.25 -0.75 8.00
C LYS A 32 -11.80 -1.19 9.35
N GLU A 33 -11.11 -2.10 10.04
CA GLU A 33 -11.56 -2.65 11.32
C GLU A 33 -11.75 -1.54 12.38
N LEU A 34 -10.84 -0.57 12.44
CA LEU A 34 -10.94 0.54 13.39
C LEU A 34 -12.10 1.49 13.02
N ALA A 35 -12.29 1.79 11.74
CA ALA A 35 -13.39 2.63 11.29
C ALA A 35 -14.76 1.97 11.52
N GLU A 36 -14.88 0.65 11.29
CA GLU A 36 -16.09 -0.13 11.59
C GLU A 36 -16.36 -0.21 13.10
N ALA A 37 -15.31 -0.17 13.92
CA ALA A 37 -15.44 -0.04 15.38
C ALA A 37 -15.80 1.40 15.85
N GLY A 38 -16.07 2.32 14.92
CA GLY A 38 -16.48 3.70 15.21
C GLY A 38 -15.34 4.63 15.60
N ARG A 39 -14.08 4.27 15.35
CA ARG A 39 -12.94 5.13 15.60
C ARG A 39 -12.77 6.17 14.50
N ASP A 40 -12.28 7.35 14.89
CA ASP A 40 -11.89 8.38 13.94
C ASP A 40 -10.47 8.07 13.41
N VAL A 41 -10.40 7.67 12.13
CA VAL A 41 -9.17 7.15 11.51
C VAL A 41 -8.76 8.04 10.34
N VAL A 42 -7.50 8.47 10.34
CA VAL A 42 -6.85 9.07 9.17
C VAL A 42 -5.83 8.09 8.59
N VAL A 43 -5.81 7.98 7.27
CA VAL A 43 -4.82 7.17 6.54
C VAL A 43 -3.93 8.09 5.73
N LEU A 44 -2.62 8.00 5.93
CA LEU A 44 -1.62 8.71 5.14
C LEU A 44 -1.01 7.75 4.13
N GLU A 45 -1.07 8.10 2.86
CA GLU A 45 -0.50 7.32 1.76
C GLU A 45 0.43 8.21 0.92
N GLN A 46 1.63 7.72 0.63
CA GLN A 46 2.61 8.46 -0.19
C GLN A 46 2.31 8.37 -1.69
N GLY A 47 1.65 7.29 -2.12
CA GLY A 47 1.36 7.01 -3.52
C GLY A 47 0.12 7.75 -4.02
N GLY A 48 -0.01 7.84 -5.33
CA GLY A 48 -1.16 8.46 -5.97
C GLY A 48 -2.45 7.63 -5.84
N TYR A 49 -3.58 8.30 -6.00
CA TYR A 49 -4.87 7.63 -6.12
C TYR A 49 -5.21 7.44 -7.60
N TYR A 50 -5.15 6.20 -8.06
CA TYR A 50 -5.45 5.81 -9.44
C TYR A 50 -6.67 4.91 -9.49
N THR A 51 -7.50 5.12 -10.49
CA THR A 51 -8.72 4.35 -10.78
C THR A 51 -8.56 3.57 -12.08
N LYS A 52 -9.53 2.72 -12.39
CA LYS A 52 -9.56 1.98 -13.65
C LYS A 52 -9.44 2.87 -14.91
N ASN A 53 -9.80 4.14 -14.81
CA ASN A 53 -9.72 5.07 -15.93
C ASN A 53 -8.31 5.63 -16.15
N ASP A 54 -7.43 5.48 -15.15
CA ASP A 54 -6.06 5.96 -15.17
C ASP A 54 -5.09 4.87 -15.69
N PHE A 55 -5.57 3.61 -15.77
CA PHE A 55 -4.76 2.47 -16.21
C PHE A 55 -4.72 2.38 -17.73
N THR A 56 -3.57 2.69 -18.32
CA THR A 56 -3.38 2.70 -19.80
C THR A 56 -3.00 1.33 -20.35
N GLN A 57 -2.71 0.34 -19.51
CA GLN A 57 -2.18 -1.00 -19.86
C GLN A 57 -0.78 -0.94 -20.52
N ARG A 58 -0.08 0.15 -20.38
CA ARG A 58 1.27 0.34 -20.89
C ARG A 58 2.26 0.36 -19.73
N GLU A 59 3.22 -0.55 -19.75
CA GLU A 59 4.21 -0.69 -18.67
C GLU A 59 5.08 0.56 -18.52
N ASP A 60 5.50 1.15 -19.63
CA ASP A 60 6.33 2.36 -19.66
C ASP A 60 5.65 3.57 -18.98
N GLU A 61 4.34 3.61 -18.99
CA GLU A 61 3.54 4.65 -18.33
C GLU A 61 3.18 4.28 -16.89
N MET A 62 2.80 3.03 -16.66
CA MET A 62 2.23 2.59 -15.39
C MET A 62 3.29 2.25 -14.32
N MET A 63 4.44 1.69 -14.71
CA MET A 63 5.47 1.34 -13.73
C MET A 63 6.00 2.57 -12.95
N PRO A 64 6.30 3.70 -13.59
CA PRO A 64 6.73 4.90 -12.86
C PRO A 64 5.68 5.46 -11.89
N LEU A 65 4.40 5.24 -12.17
CA LEU A 65 3.30 5.76 -11.36
C LEU A 65 2.94 4.85 -10.18
N LEU A 66 2.98 3.53 -10.40
CA LEU A 66 2.44 2.54 -9.46
C LEU A 66 3.48 1.89 -8.56
N TYR A 67 4.76 1.91 -8.97
CA TYR A 67 5.82 1.22 -8.23
C TYR A 67 6.78 2.19 -7.56
N GLU A 68 7.27 1.80 -6.39
CA GLU A 68 8.39 2.47 -5.73
C GLU A 68 9.64 2.35 -6.60
N ASP A 69 10.42 3.44 -6.69
CA ASP A 69 11.63 3.53 -7.52
C ASP A 69 11.39 3.06 -8.98
N MET A 70 10.21 3.33 -9.52
CA MET A 70 9.82 2.93 -10.88
C MET A 70 9.95 1.41 -11.14
N GLY A 71 9.80 0.58 -10.08
CA GLY A 71 9.98 -0.86 -10.15
C GLY A 71 11.44 -1.34 -10.19
N GLN A 72 12.41 -0.47 -9.90
CA GLN A 72 13.83 -0.79 -9.95
C GLN A 72 14.44 -1.11 -8.58
N ARG A 73 13.61 -1.16 -7.52
CA ARG A 73 14.08 -1.52 -6.19
C ARG A 73 14.56 -2.97 -6.16
N ALA A 74 15.76 -3.19 -5.62
CA ALA A 74 16.34 -4.51 -5.49
C ALA A 74 17.10 -4.64 -4.15
N THR A 75 17.48 -5.87 -3.81
CA THR A 75 18.43 -6.12 -2.72
C THR A 75 19.81 -5.53 -3.05
N ILE A 76 20.64 -5.30 -2.02
CA ILE A 76 21.98 -4.68 -2.18
C ILE A 76 22.84 -5.46 -3.18
N ASP A 77 22.72 -6.78 -3.18
CA ASP A 77 23.43 -7.68 -4.10
C ASP A 77 22.73 -7.84 -5.46
N GLN A 78 21.60 -7.13 -5.66
CA GLN A 78 20.77 -7.14 -6.87
C GLN A 78 20.22 -8.53 -7.25
N SER A 79 20.24 -9.49 -6.33
CA SER A 79 19.78 -10.86 -6.60
C SER A 79 18.25 -10.97 -6.60
N ILE A 80 17.54 -10.05 -5.92
CA ILE A 80 16.08 -10.06 -5.81
C ILE A 80 15.52 -8.68 -6.16
N LEU A 81 14.67 -8.63 -7.18
CA LEU A 81 13.89 -7.44 -7.52
C LEU A 81 12.67 -7.34 -6.59
N ILE A 82 12.46 -6.17 -6.00
CA ILE A 82 11.37 -5.90 -5.07
C ILE A 82 10.35 -4.98 -5.75
N LEU A 83 9.31 -5.55 -6.31
CA LEU A 83 8.21 -4.81 -6.94
C LEU A 83 7.22 -4.34 -5.87
N GLN A 84 7.54 -3.24 -5.23
CA GLN A 84 6.71 -2.64 -4.18
C GLN A 84 5.79 -1.58 -4.77
N GLY A 85 4.49 -1.64 -4.43
CA GLY A 85 3.52 -0.64 -4.88
C GLY A 85 3.65 0.67 -4.13
N ARG A 86 3.46 1.77 -4.88
CA ARG A 86 3.40 3.15 -4.39
C ARG A 86 2.13 3.83 -4.91
N THR A 87 1.02 3.40 -4.37
CA THR A 87 -0.32 3.88 -4.74
C THR A 87 -1.29 3.62 -3.59
N VAL A 88 -2.42 4.31 -3.56
CA VAL A 88 -3.52 3.95 -2.65
C VAL A 88 -3.92 2.49 -2.89
N GLY A 89 -3.85 1.67 -1.84
CA GLY A 89 -3.99 0.21 -1.91
C GLY A 89 -2.66 -0.55 -2.00
N GLY A 90 -1.53 0.15 -2.21
CA GLY A 90 -0.19 -0.45 -2.25
C GLY A 90 -0.05 -1.53 -3.34
N SER A 91 0.76 -2.55 -3.08
CA SER A 91 1.02 -3.64 -4.02
C SER A 91 -0.21 -4.50 -4.37
N THR A 92 -1.31 -4.38 -3.63
CA THR A 92 -2.56 -5.10 -3.95
C THR A 92 -3.25 -4.56 -5.20
N VAL A 93 -2.93 -3.34 -5.63
CA VAL A 93 -3.52 -2.70 -6.83
C VAL A 93 -2.99 -3.31 -8.13
N HIS A 94 -1.72 -3.65 -8.17
CA HIS A 94 -1.06 -4.22 -9.35
C HIS A 94 -0.59 -5.66 -9.15
N ASN A 95 -1.20 -6.37 -8.20
CA ASN A 95 -0.84 -7.73 -7.80
C ASN A 95 -0.77 -8.72 -8.99
N LEU A 96 -0.08 -9.84 -8.77
CA LEU A 96 0.01 -10.95 -9.74
C LEU A 96 -1.15 -11.95 -9.61
N CYS A 97 -2.15 -11.65 -8.77
CA CYS A 97 -3.31 -12.52 -8.48
C CYS A 97 -2.94 -13.92 -7.96
N TYR A 98 -1.74 -14.10 -7.40
CA TYR A 98 -1.35 -15.35 -6.75
C TYR A 98 -1.81 -15.35 -5.31
N CYS A 99 -2.82 -16.17 -5.01
CA CYS A 99 -3.39 -16.33 -3.67
C CYS A 99 -3.09 -17.72 -3.14
N PHE A 100 -2.12 -17.84 -2.25
CA PHE A 100 -1.76 -19.10 -1.61
C PHE A 100 -2.01 -19.02 -0.10
N ARG A 101 -2.57 -20.09 0.47
CA ARG A 101 -2.60 -20.25 1.92
C ARG A 101 -1.19 -20.63 2.38
N THR A 102 -0.68 -19.95 3.39
CA THR A 102 0.60 -20.30 4.00
C THR A 102 0.58 -21.76 4.49
N PRO A 103 1.54 -22.61 4.11
CA PRO A 103 1.61 -23.99 4.60
C PRO A 103 1.72 -24.05 6.12
N ALA A 104 1.05 -25.05 6.74
CA ALA A 104 1.02 -25.22 8.19
C ALA A 104 2.41 -25.24 8.85
N PRO A 105 3.44 -25.94 8.32
CA PRO A 105 4.78 -25.92 8.93
C PRO A 105 5.43 -24.54 8.98
N ILE A 106 5.08 -23.64 8.06
CA ILE A 106 5.58 -22.25 8.08
C ILE A 106 4.89 -21.44 9.17
N LEU A 107 3.57 -21.61 9.32
CA LEU A 107 2.81 -20.95 10.40
C LEU A 107 3.28 -21.39 11.78
N GLU A 108 3.50 -22.68 11.99
CA GLU A 108 4.05 -23.24 13.22
C GLU A 108 5.42 -22.63 13.56
N LYS A 109 6.30 -22.55 12.56
CA LYS A 109 7.63 -21.96 12.72
C LYS A 109 7.58 -20.47 13.06
N CYS A 110 6.59 -19.72 12.55
CA CYS A 110 6.39 -18.32 12.90
C CYS A 110 5.86 -18.16 14.33
N SER A 111 4.93 -19.03 14.77
CA SER A 111 4.36 -18.98 16.13
C SER A 111 5.36 -19.32 17.24
N THR A 112 6.41 -20.10 16.94
CA THR A 112 7.45 -20.50 17.91
C THR A 112 8.59 -19.49 18.03
N ARG A 113 8.60 -18.41 17.22
CA ARG A 113 9.64 -17.38 17.21
C ARG A 113 9.19 -16.03 17.79
N GLY A 114 7.95 -15.96 18.30
CA GLY A 114 7.36 -14.78 18.95
C GLY A 114 7.60 -14.76 20.46
#